data_8f83432305be145c7c5e20f2b66751e6
#
_entry.id   8f83432305be145c7c5e20f2b66751e6
#
_cell.length_a   1.000
_cell.length_b   1.000
_cell.length_c   1.000
_cell.angle_alpha   90.00
_cell.angle_beta   90.00
_cell.angle_gamma   90.00
#
_symmetry.space_group_name_H-M   'P 1'
#
loop_
_entity.id
_entity.type
_entity.pdbx_description
1 polymer ?
#
loop_
_entity_poly.entity_id
_entity_poly.type
_entity_poly.pdbx_seq_one_letter_code
_entity_poly.pdbx_strand_id
1 'polypeptide(L)'
;SSMFWEVTNRRKDEKTISYAESHDQALVGDKTIIFRLIDADMYWHFQKGDENYNVHRGIALHKMIRLLTASTINGGYLNFMGNEFGHPEWIDFPREGNGWSHKYARRQSSSIFSLIVLIQ
;
A
#
# COMPACT_ATOMS: atom_id res chain seq x y z
N SER A 1 6.91 14.85 -16.04
CA SER A 1 7.50 14.08 -17.18
C SER A 1 8.77 13.32 -16.79
N SER A 2 9.61 13.85 -15.88
CA SER A 2 10.84 13.16 -15.45
C SER A 2 10.58 11.82 -14.76
N MET A 3 9.61 11.76 -13.84
CA MET A 3 9.27 10.53 -13.13
C MET A 3 8.82 9.41 -14.08
N PHE A 4 7.97 9.73 -15.06
CA PHE A 4 7.54 8.76 -16.07
C PHE A 4 8.72 8.24 -16.89
N TRP A 5 9.63 9.14 -17.28
CA TRP A 5 10.83 8.76 -18.02
C TRP A 5 11.72 7.82 -17.20
N GLU A 6 11.94 8.11 -15.92
CA GLU A 6 12.78 7.28 -15.05
C GLU A 6 12.22 5.87 -14.84
N VAL A 7 10.91 5.74 -14.65
CA VAL A 7 10.30 4.41 -14.48
C VAL A 7 10.16 3.62 -15.78
N THR A 8 10.29 4.27 -16.93
CA THR A 8 10.20 3.62 -18.25
C THR A 8 11.54 3.51 -18.98
N ASN A 9 12.56 4.29 -18.56
CA ASN A 9 13.88 4.28 -19.17
C ASN A 9 14.66 3.03 -18.76
N ARG A 10 14.75 2.07 -19.65
CA ARG A 10 15.37 0.75 -19.43
C ARG A 10 16.28 0.40 -20.59
N ARG A 11 17.20 -0.53 -20.33
CA ARG A 11 18.02 -1.11 -21.38
C ARG A 11 17.12 -1.92 -22.33
N LYS A 12 17.54 -2.02 -23.58
CA LYS A 12 16.87 -2.87 -24.55
C LYS A 12 16.83 -4.32 -24.04
N ASP A 13 15.65 -4.92 -24.11
CA ASP A 13 15.39 -6.30 -23.71
C ASP A 13 15.51 -6.59 -22.19
N GLU A 14 15.74 -5.58 -21.36
CA GLU A 14 15.75 -5.72 -19.91
C GLU A 14 14.32 -5.85 -19.37
N LYS A 15 14.07 -6.92 -18.62
CA LYS A 15 12.82 -7.14 -17.93
C LYS A 15 12.97 -6.78 -16.47
N THR A 16 11.95 -6.14 -15.90
CA THR A 16 11.94 -5.71 -14.50
C THR A 16 10.64 -6.10 -13.83
N ILE A 17 10.69 -6.25 -12.51
CA ILE A 17 9.49 -6.37 -11.67
C ILE A 17 9.17 -4.99 -11.13
N SER A 18 7.99 -4.48 -11.49
CA SER A 18 7.51 -3.18 -11.04
C SER A 18 6.62 -3.32 -9.80
N TYR A 19 6.84 -2.50 -8.81
CA TYR A 19 6.00 -2.42 -7.62
C TYR A 19 6.09 -1.03 -6.98
N ALA A 20 5.05 -0.62 -6.30
CA ALA A 20 5.04 0.63 -5.53
C ALA A 20 5.52 0.39 -4.09
N GLU A 21 5.19 -0.77 -3.56
CA GLU A 21 5.50 -1.19 -2.19
C GLU A 21 5.65 -2.71 -2.12
N SER A 22 6.62 -3.18 -1.36
CA SER A 22 6.82 -4.58 -1.01
C SER A 22 6.63 -4.78 0.50
N HIS A 23 6.88 -5.98 0.98
CA HIS A 23 6.90 -6.27 2.42
C HIS A 23 7.96 -5.46 3.18
N ASP A 24 9.05 -5.08 2.53
CA ASP A 24 10.14 -4.35 3.20
C ASP A 24 9.69 -2.99 3.72
N GLN A 25 8.91 -2.24 2.95
CA GLN A 25 8.38 -0.95 3.40
C GLN A 25 7.40 -1.12 4.55
N ALA A 26 6.58 -2.17 4.52
CA ALA A 26 5.62 -2.46 5.58
C ALA A 26 6.28 -3.00 6.87
N LEU A 27 7.45 -3.66 6.76
CA LEU A 27 8.16 -4.28 7.89
C LEU A 27 9.30 -3.42 8.43
N VAL A 28 10.10 -2.86 7.53
CA VAL A 28 11.36 -2.18 7.87
C VAL A 28 11.23 -0.67 7.71
N GLY A 29 10.41 -0.22 6.78
CA GLY A 29 10.21 1.19 6.47
C GLY A 29 9.15 1.90 7.32
N ASP A 30 8.63 1.25 8.35
CA ASP A 30 7.69 1.75 9.36
C ASP A 30 6.23 1.97 8.92
N LYS A 31 5.95 2.42 7.70
CA LYS A 31 4.59 2.76 7.26
C LYS A 31 4.30 2.29 5.84
N THR A 32 3.10 1.79 5.61
CA THR A 32 2.58 1.51 4.26
C THR A 32 2.36 2.79 3.47
N ILE A 33 2.28 2.70 2.14
CA ILE A 33 2.00 3.87 1.30
C ILE A 33 0.69 4.54 1.69
N ILE A 34 -0.38 3.76 1.87
CA ILE A 34 -1.67 4.34 2.24
C ILE A 34 -1.61 5.07 3.59
N PHE A 35 -0.87 4.53 4.55
CA PHE A 35 -0.65 5.20 5.82
C PHE A 35 0.10 6.52 5.64
N ARG A 36 1.12 6.58 4.79
CA ARG A 36 1.86 7.82 4.49
C ARG A 36 1.00 8.88 3.81
N LEU A 37 0.02 8.46 3.01
CA LEU A 37 -0.88 9.36 2.29
C LEU A 37 -1.99 9.96 3.18
N ILE A 38 -2.42 9.23 4.21
CA ILE A 38 -3.54 9.61 5.08
C ILE A 38 -3.07 10.05 6.46
N ASP A 39 -1.99 9.45 6.96
CA ASP A 39 -1.38 9.69 8.27
C ASP A 39 -2.36 9.52 9.44
N ALA A 40 -2.42 10.47 10.37
CA ALA A 40 -3.18 10.36 11.62
C ALA A 40 -4.69 10.17 11.41
N ASP A 41 -5.26 10.69 10.32
CA ASP A 41 -6.68 10.54 10.00
C ASP A 41 -7.09 9.08 9.80
N MET A 42 -6.13 8.19 9.54
CA MET A 42 -6.37 6.75 9.46
C MET A 42 -6.95 6.15 10.74
N TYR A 43 -6.62 6.69 11.88
CA TYR A 43 -7.10 6.19 13.18
C TYR A 43 -8.55 6.59 13.48
N TRP A 44 -9.01 7.72 12.92
CA TRP A 44 -10.26 8.35 13.32
C TRP A 44 -11.31 8.39 12.21
N HIS A 45 -10.87 8.46 10.97
CA HIS A 45 -11.70 8.75 9.80
C HIS A 45 -11.65 7.67 8.73
N PHE A 46 -11.13 6.49 9.04
CA PHE A 46 -10.99 5.39 8.07
C PHE A 46 -12.18 4.40 8.15
N GLN A 47 -13.38 4.93 8.28
CA GLN A 47 -14.62 4.16 8.32
C GLN A 47 -15.50 4.46 7.11
N LYS A 48 -16.29 3.45 6.73
CA LYS A 48 -17.27 3.63 5.64
C LYS A 48 -18.26 4.73 5.97
N GLY A 49 -18.42 5.70 5.05
CA GLY A 49 -19.36 6.81 5.20
C GLY A 49 -18.79 8.02 5.93
N ASP A 50 -17.52 7.97 6.34
CA ASP A 50 -16.83 9.16 6.83
C ASP A 50 -16.31 9.98 5.63
N GLU A 51 -16.72 11.24 5.55
CA GLU A 51 -16.36 12.16 4.46
C GLU A 51 -15.14 13.01 4.81
N ASN A 52 -14.04 12.37 5.25
CA ASN A 52 -12.80 13.07 5.49
C ASN A 52 -12.02 13.30 4.19
N TYR A 53 -11.73 14.56 3.88
CA TYR A 53 -11.04 14.97 2.66
C TYR A 53 -9.65 14.32 2.52
N ASN A 54 -8.87 14.24 3.61
CA ASN A 54 -7.52 13.65 3.57
C ASN A 54 -7.57 12.16 3.26
N VAL A 55 -8.56 11.46 3.83
CA VAL A 55 -8.76 10.02 3.55
C VAL A 55 -9.13 9.81 2.08
N HIS A 56 -10.12 10.55 1.57
CA HIS A 56 -10.54 10.44 0.16
C HIS A 56 -9.40 10.78 -0.81
N ARG A 57 -8.65 11.84 -0.52
CA ARG A 57 -7.46 12.22 -1.29
C ARG A 57 -6.40 11.13 -1.24
N GLY A 58 -6.12 10.57 -0.07
CA GLY A 58 -5.14 9.51 0.11
C GLY A 58 -5.50 8.24 -0.68
N ILE A 59 -6.76 7.84 -0.66
CA ILE A 59 -7.28 6.71 -1.44
C ILE A 59 -7.13 6.98 -2.95
N ALA A 60 -7.50 8.18 -3.41
CA ALA A 60 -7.36 8.56 -4.82
C ALA A 60 -5.90 8.52 -5.28
N LEU A 61 -4.98 9.05 -4.48
CA LEU A 61 -3.54 9.02 -4.75
C LEU A 61 -3.00 7.58 -4.74
N HIS A 62 -3.45 6.74 -3.82
CA HIS A 62 -3.05 5.33 -3.79
C HIS A 62 -3.49 4.59 -5.06
N LYS A 63 -4.73 4.81 -5.52
CA LYS A 63 -5.22 4.29 -6.81
C LYS A 63 -4.37 4.76 -7.99
N MET A 64 -4.01 6.04 -8.02
CA MET A 64 -3.14 6.62 -9.07
C MET A 64 -1.74 5.99 -9.06
N ILE A 65 -1.12 5.82 -7.90
CA ILE A 65 0.19 5.19 -7.77
C ILE A 65 0.14 3.77 -8.33
N ARG A 66 -0.88 2.99 -7.96
CA ARG A 66 -1.06 1.62 -8.45
C ARG A 66 -1.28 1.56 -9.96
N LEU A 67 -2.14 2.43 -10.48
CA LEU A 67 -2.39 2.53 -11.92
C LEU A 67 -1.10 2.87 -12.68
N LEU A 68 -0.34 3.85 -12.21
CA LEU A 68 0.92 4.24 -12.82
C LEU A 68 1.94 3.09 -12.79
N THR A 69 2.07 2.41 -11.65
CA THR A 69 2.96 1.25 -11.52
C THR A 69 2.56 0.13 -12.48
N ALA A 70 1.27 -0.19 -12.54
CA ALA A 70 0.75 -1.22 -13.44
C ALA A 70 0.89 -0.85 -14.93
N SER A 71 0.72 0.43 -15.28
CA SER A 71 0.82 0.89 -16.67
C SER A 71 2.27 0.96 -17.20
N THR A 72 3.26 0.95 -16.32
CA THR A 72 4.69 1.02 -16.68
C THR A 72 5.39 -0.34 -16.62
N ILE A 73 4.64 -1.43 -16.53
CA ILE A 73 5.17 -2.79 -16.50
C ILE A 73 5.95 -3.12 -17.78
N ASN A 74 7.12 -3.75 -17.60
CA ASN A 74 7.91 -4.34 -18.68
C ASN A 74 8.44 -5.74 -18.32
N GLY A 75 7.67 -6.50 -17.59
CA GLY A 75 8.06 -7.83 -17.11
C GLY A 75 7.02 -8.34 -16.13
N GLY A 76 7.34 -8.25 -14.85
CA GLY A 76 6.44 -8.64 -13.78
C GLY A 76 5.87 -7.46 -13.01
N TYR A 77 4.76 -7.69 -12.34
CA TYR A 77 4.17 -6.80 -11.35
C TYR A 77 4.07 -7.52 -10.01
N LEU A 78 4.63 -6.91 -8.98
CA LEU A 78 4.48 -7.40 -7.61
C LEU A 78 3.41 -6.56 -6.91
N ASN A 79 2.40 -7.25 -6.40
CA ASN A 79 1.42 -6.68 -5.51
C ASN A 79 1.59 -7.28 -4.13
N PHE A 80 2.07 -6.48 -3.18
CA PHE A 80 2.17 -6.94 -1.80
C PHE A 80 0.76 -7.09 -1.21
N MET A 81 0.52 -8.22 -0.54
CA MET A 81 -0.80 -8.57 0.00
C MET A 81 -1.40 -7.45 0.86
N GLY A 82 -2.61 -7.06 0.56
CA GLY A 82 -3.32 -5.96 1.22
C GLY A 82 -3.27 -4.64 0.45
N ASN A 83 -2.33 -4.45 -0.48
CA ASN A 83 -2.27 -3.24 -1.28
C ASN A 83 -3.45 -3.10 -2.22
N GLU A 84 -4.03 -4.21 -2.65
CA GLU A 84 -5.20 -4.26 -3.52
C GLU A 84 -6.43 -3.56 -2.92
N PHE A 85 -6.51 -3.46 -1.61
CA PHE A 85 -7.58 -2.77 -0.90
C PHE A 85 -7.08 -1.69 0.08
N GLY A 86 -5.80 -1.31 0.00
CA GLY A 86 -5.24 -0.23 0.79
C GLY A 86 -5.15 -0.53 2.29
N HIS A 87 -4.75 -1.76 2.66
CA HIS A 87 -4.61 -2.14 4.06
C HIS A 87 -3.57 -1.27 4.77
N PRO A 88 -3.95 -0.54 5.83
CA PRO A 88 -3.08 0.47 6.44
C PRO A 88 -2.04 -0.10 7.39
N GLU A 89 -2.32 -1.25 8.01
CA GLU A 89 -1.47 -1.80 9.04
C GLU A 89 -0.16 -2.34 8.48
N TRP A 90 0.92 -2.09 9.20
CA TRP A 90 2.18 -2.76 8.95
C TRP A 90 2.11 -4.24 9.34
N ILE A 91 3.04 -5.02 8.84
CA ILE A 91 3.26 -6.39 9.27
C ILE A 91 4.44 -6.38 10.23
N ASP A 92 4.32 -7.05 11.38
CA ASP A 92 5.41 -7.21 12.33
C ASP A 92 5.60 -8.71 12.65
N PHE A 93 6.86 -9.13 12.71
CA PHE A 93 7.18 -10.49 13.12
C PHE A 93 7.05 -10.67 14.63
N PRO A 94 6.73 -11.89 15.09
CA PRO A 94 6.83 -12.22 16.51
C PRO A 94 8.25 -11.92 17.02
N ARG A 95 8.35 -11.06 18.02
CA ARG A 95 9.60 -10.66 18.65
C ARG A 95 9.36 -10.28 20.11
N GLU A 96 10.43 -10.17 20.89
CA GLU A 96 10.33 -9.85 22.31
C GLU A 96 9.52 -8.56 22.58
N GLY A 97 9.78 -7.50 21.80
CA GLY A 97 9.10 -6.20 21.95
C GLY A 97 7.59 -6.21 21.71
N ASN A 98 7.03 -7.25 21.10
CA ASN A 98 5.58 -7.43 20.93
C ASN A 98 5.03 -8.69 21.63
N GLY A 99 5.80 -9.22 22.62
CA GLY A 99 5.41 -10.40 23.37
C GLY A 99 5.29 -11.67 22.53
N TRP A 100 6.09 -11.79 21.46
CA TRP A 100 6.05 -12.90 20.51
C TRP A 100 4.70 -13.09 19.83
N SER A 101 3.93 -12.02 19.70
CA SER A 101 2.58 -12.04 19.15
C SER A 101 2.57 -12.27 17.64
N HIS A 102 1.71 -13.17 17.17
CA HIS A 102 1.42 -13.39 15.76
C HIS A 102 0.33 -12.44 15.22
N LYS A 103 -0.21 -11.54 16.05
CA LYS A 103 -1.32 -10.67 15.66
C LYS A 103 -1.01 -9.86 14.40
N TYR A 104 0.16 -9.23 14.35
CA TYR A 104 0.60 -8.38 13.25
C TYR A 104 1.35 -9.13 12.14
N ALA A 105 1.60 -10.44 12.33
CA ALA A 105 2.19 -11.27 11.28
C ALA A 105 1.18 -11.71 10.21
N ARG A 106 -0.08 -11.30 10.33
CA ARG A 106 -1.17 -11.66 9.41
C ARG A 106 -1.98 -10.42 9.05
N ARG A 107 -2.48 -10.39 7.82
CA ARG A 107 -3.52 -9.42 7.45
C ARG A 107 -4.82 -9.73 8.20
N GLN A 108 -5.42 -8.71 8.76
CA GLN A 108 -6.68 -8.82 9.51
C GLN A 108 -7.84 -8.80 8.52
N SER A 109 -8.49 -9.94 8.31
CA SER A 109 -9.63 -10.04 7.38
C SER A 109 -10.84 -9.22 7.81
N SER A 110 -11.01 -8.98 9.11
CA SER A 110 -12.08 -8.10 9.62
C SER A 110 -11.95 -6.65 9.14
N SER A 111 -10.73 -6.18 8.90
CA SER A 111 -10.46 -4.85 8.34
C SER A 111 -10.78 -4.77 6.85
N ILE A 112 -10.79 -5.91 6.14
CA ILE A 112 -11.05 -5.99 4.70
C ILE A 112 -12.47 -5.53 4.37
N PHE A 113 -13.47 -5.93 5.15
CA PHE A 113 -14.87 -5.57 4.90
C PHE A 113 -15.12 -4.07 5.03
N SER A 114 -14.41 -3.38 5.90
CA SER A 114 -14.52 -1.92 6.03
C SER A 114 -13.81 -1.19 4.89
N LEU A 115 -12.73 -1.77 4.35
CA LEU A 115 -11.86 -1.14 3.34
C LEU A 115 -12.28 -1.41 1.90
N ILE A 116 -12.76 -2.61 1.57
CA ILE A 116 -13.21 -2.94 0.19
C ILE A 116 -14.29 -1.97 -0.28
N VAL A 117 -15.12 -1.50 0.64
CA VAL A 117 -16.20 -0.56 0.33
C VAL A 117 -15.70 0.87 0.09
N LEU A 118 -14.47 1.23 0.52
CA LEU A 118 -13.86 2.52 0.24
C LEU A 118 -13.21 2.59 -1.15
N ILE A 119 -13.00 1.43 -1.80
CA ILE A 119 -12.28 1.34 -3.08
C ILE A 119 -13.26 1.19 -4.27
N GLN A 120 -14.52 0.91 -4.02
CA GLN A 120 -15.59 0.95 -5.03
C GLN A 120 -16.08 2.39 -5.25
#